data_c3a0357b852c4fed74a57317527ace0b
#
_entry.id   c3a0357b852c4fed74a57317527ace0b
#
_cell.length_a   1.000
_cell.length_b   1.000
_cell.length_c   1.000
_cell.angle_alpha   90.00
_cell.angle_beta   90.00
_cell.angle_gamma   90.00
#
_symmetry.space_group_name_H-M   'P 1'
#
loop_
_entity.id
_entity.type
_entity.pdbx_description
1 polymer ?
#
loop_
_entity_poly.entity_id
_entity_poly.type
_entity_poly.pdbx_seq_one_letter_code
_entity_poly.pdbx_strand_id
1 'polypeptide(L)'
;MTGATSIIYLEDVTVSYDGFRALSRLNFFMDRRELRVVIGPNGAGKTTLLDVISGRVQPISGRVIFGHATDLLGLSEDAIAGLGVGRKFQTPSVFVSLSVWDNVDLSLRRPAGKGVLPALFERDSREASDRVAAVLDTVGLAGRARAKAGALSHGEKQWLEIGMVIAQDPELLLVDEPVAGMTDEETARTGALLQTIAADRSVLVIEHDMEFVRQIARRVTVLHQGTVLCEGSVDEVQGDPRVLEVYLGRRPETVDAHG
;
A
#
# COMPACT_ATOMS: atom_id res chain seq x y z
N MET A 1 -16.80 -16.09 -12.20
CA MET A 1 -15.65 -17.04 -12.15
C MET A 1 -14.37 -16.18 -12.21
N THR A 2 -13.92 -15.59 -11.09
CA THR A 2 -12.76 -14.68 -10.98
C THR A 2 -11.76 -15.14 -9.91
N GLY A 3 -11.67 -16.46 -9.67
CA GLY A 3 -11.05 -16.99 -8.45
C GLY A 3 -9.58 -17.43 -8.52
N ALA A 4 -8.88 -17.36 -9.65
CA ALA A 4 -7.53 -17.94 -9.74
C ALA A 4 -6.38 -16.93 -9.83
N THR A 5 -6.65 -15.64 -10.07
CA THR A 5 -5.62 -14.60 -10.29
C THR A 5 -5.67 -13.46 -9.28
N SER A 6 -6.77 -13.22 -8.58
CA SER A 6 -6.88 -12.07 -7.68
C SER A 6 -6.09 -12.29 -6.38
N ILE A 7 -5.42 -11.21 -5.90
CA ILE A 7 -4.75 -11.17 -4.61
C ILE A 7 -5.70 -10.69 -3.51
N ILE A 8 -6.59 -9.77 -3.85
CA ILE A 8 -7.60 -9.23 -2.92
C ILE A 8 -8.93 -9.00 -3.64
N TYR A 9 -10.03 -9.35 -3.00
CA TYR A 9 -11.39 -9.18 -3.48
C TYR A 9 -12.30 -8.68 -2.36
N LEU A 10 -12.92 -7.55 -2.58
CA LEU A 10 -13.91 -6.93 -1.71
C LEU A 10 -15.28 -6.97 -2.41
N GLU A 11 -16.33 -7.39 -1.70
CA GLU A 11 -17.68 -7.48 -2.21
C GLU A 11 -18.65 -6.79 -1.24
N ASP A 12 -19.39 -5.79 -1.75
CA ASP A 12 -20.41 -5.01 -1.02
C ASP A 12 -19.93 -4.47 0.35
N VAL A 13 -18.63 -4.12 0.45
CA VAL A 13 -18.01 -3.69 1.70
C VAL A 13 -18.52 -2.31 2.09
N THR A 14 -19.07 -2.21 3.33
CA THR A 14 -19.56 -0.96 3.88
C THR A 14 -18.88 -0.66 5.21
N VAL A 15 -18.34 0.55 5.35
CA VAL A 15 -17.75 1.08 6.59
C VAL A 15 -18.44 2.39 6.94
N SER A 16 -18.83 2.54 8.21
CA SER A 16 -19.45 3.76 8.73
C SER A 16 -18.76 4.21 10.01
N TYR A 17 -18.52 5.51 10.13
CA TYR A 17 -18.03 6.20 11.32
C TYR A 17 -19.07 7.21 11.76
N ASP A 18 -19.69 7.03 12.92
CA ASP A 18 -20.68 7.94 13.50
C ASP A 18 -21.78 8.38 12.52
N GLY A 19 -22.26 7.46 11.68
CA GLY A 19 -23.29 7.69 10.67
C GLY A 19 -22.77 8.17 9.31
N PHE A 20 -21.49 8.55 9.20
CA PHE A 20 -20.85 8.86 7.91
C PHE A 20 -20.35 7.57 7.26
N ARG A 21 -20.80 7.29 6.04
CA ARG A 21 -20.34 6.13 5.28
C ARG A 21 -19.04 6.45 4.55
N ALA A 22 -17.93 5.91 5.07
CA ALA A 22 -16.62 6.05 4.44
C ALA A 22 -16.44 5.09 3.25
N LEU A 23 -17.02 3.86 3.33
CA LEU A 23 -17.19 2.96 2.20
C LEU A 23 -18.66 2.57 2.10
N SER A 24 -19.22 2.54 0.88
CA SER A 24 -20.63 2.30 0.63
C SER A 24 -20.80 1.20 -0.43
N ARG A 25 -20.99 -0.05 0.03
CA ARG A 25 -21.11 -1.23 -0.84
C ARG A 25 -19.99 -1.29 -1.88
N LEU A 26 -18.77 -1.04 -1.41
CA LEU A 26 -17.58 -1.03 -2.27
C LEU A 26 -17.33 -2.44 -2.83
N ASN A 27 -17.20 -2.51 -4.15
CA ASN A 27 -16.69 -3.67 -4.87
C ASN A 27 -15.33 -3.30 -5.45
N PHE A 28 -14.30 -4.08 -5.10
CA PHE A 28 -12.93 -3.84 -5.53
C PHE A 28 -12.20 -5.17 -5.66
N PHE A 29 -11.41 -5.31 -6.70
CA PHE A 29 -10.52 -6.47 -6.85
C PHE A 29 -9.17 -6.04 -7.42
N MET A 30 -8.14 -6.80 -7.13
CA MET A 30 -6.80 -6.59 -7.64
C MET A 30 -6.15 -7.93 -7.96
N ASP A 31 -5.48 -8.02 -9.08
CA ASP A 31 -4.79 -9.23 -9.51
C ASP A 31 -3.43 -9.39 -8.83
N ARG A 32 -2.90 -10.63 -8.83
CA ARG A 32 -1.54 -10.92 -8.34
C ARG A 32 -0.51 -10.22 -9.20
N ARG A 33 0.57 -9.72 -8.57
CA ARG A 33 1.67 -9.00 -9.23
C ARG A 33 1.22 -7.78 -10.01
N GLU A 34 0.17 -7.14 -9.54
CA GLU A 34 -0.31 -5.89 -10.06
C GLU A 34 0.21 -4.72 -9.21
N LEU A 35 0.64 -3.63 -9.86
CA LEU A 35 0.79 -2.33 -9.25
C LEU A 35 -0.47 -1.52 -9.56
N ARG A 36 -1.33 -1.37 -8.56
CA ARG A 36 -2.57 -0.60 -8.63
C ARG A 36 -2.41 0.69 -7.86
N VAL A 37 -2.82 1.80 -8.46
CA VAL A 37 -2.92 3.08 -7.77
C VAL A 37 -4.38 3.45 -7.55
N VAL A 38 -4.71 3.82 -6.32
CA VAL A 38 -6.03 4.32 -5.93
C VAL A 38 -5.93 5.82 -5.71
N ILE A 39 -6.71 6.56 -6.48
CA ILE A 39 -6.83 8.02 -6.36
C ILE A 39 -8.25 8.42 -5.97
N GLY A 40 -8.45 9.69 -5.66
CA GLY A 40 -9.76 10.25 -5.31
C GLY A 40 -9.61 11.46 -4.39
N PRO A 41 -10.65 12.28 -4.25
CA PRO A 41 -10.62 13.44 -3.35
C PRO A 41 -10.47 13.02 -1.88
N ASN A 42 -10.20 14.01 -1.01
CA ASN A 42 -10.20 13.77 0.42
C ASN A 42 -11.59 13.30 0.89
N GLY A 43 -11.60 12.31 1.77
CA GLY A 43 -12.85 11.68 2.24
C GLY A 43 -13.46 10.66 1.26
N ALA A 44 -12.82 10.35 0.12
CA ALA A 44 -13.32 9.35 -0.82
C ALA A 44 -13.32 7.90 -0.31
N GLY A 45 -12.64 7.62 0.83
CA GLY A 45 -12.56 6.30 1.42
C GLY A 45 -11.24 5.55 1.17
N LYS A 46 -10.24 6.22 0.57
CA LYS A 46 -8.96 5.59 0.19
C LYS A 46 -8.23 4.92 1.37
N THR A 47 -7.95 5.68 2.43
CA THR A 47 -7.29 5.14 3.64
C THR A 47 -8.16 4.08 4.32
N THR A 48 -9.49 4.27 4.35
CA THR A 48 -10.43 3.27 4.88
C THR A 48 -10.37 1.95 4.10
N LEU A 49 -10.15 1.99 2.77
CA LEU A 49 -9.92 0.78 1.98
C LEU A 49 -8.68 0.02 2.48
N LEU A 50 -7.54 0.71 2.70
CA LEU A 50 -6.35 0.07 3.26
C LEU A 50 -6.58 -0.42 4.69
N ASP A 51 -7.31 0.35 5.52
CA ASP A 51 -7.65 -0.01 6.90
C ASP A 51 -8.46 -1.31 6.95
N VAL A 52 -9.40 -1.49 6.03
CA VAL A 52 -10.20 -2.73 5.91
C VAL A 52 -9.31 -3.90 5.48
N ILE A 53 -8.49 -3.74 4.46
CA ILE A 53 -7.60 -4.82 3.95
C ILE A 53 -6.57 -5.24 5.00
N SER A 54 -6.06 -4.30 5.80
CA SER A 54 -5.09 -4.60 6.87
C SER A 54 -5.74 -5.05 8.19
N GLY A 55 -7.08 -5.10 8.28
CA GLY A 55 -7.81 -5.51 9.49
C GLY A 55 -7.95 -4.46 10.57
N ARG A 56 -7.43 -3.25 10.35
CA ARG A 56 -7.51 -2.14 11.29
C ARG A 56 -8.95 -1.65 11.52
N VAL A 57 -9.77 -1.77 10.48
CA VAL A 57 -11.19 -1.42 10.52
C VAL A 57 -12.01 -2.61 10.05
N GLN A 58 -12.99 -3.00 10.86
CA GLN A 58 -13.96 -4.03 10.49
C GLN A 58 -15.16 -3.39 9.79
N PRO A 59 -15.52 -3.83 8.58
CA PRO A 59 -16.71 -3.34 7.90
C PRO A 59 -17.99 -3.82 8.60
N ILE A 60 -19.07 -3.07 8.45
CA ILE A 60 -20.40 -3.43 8.99
C ILE A 60 -21.12 -4.44 8.10
N SER A 61 -20.71 -4.55 6.83
CA SER A 61 -21.23 -5.55 5.88
C SER A 61 -20.25 -5.78 4.74
N GLY A 62 -20.44 -6.88 4.01
CA GLY A 62 -19.65 -7.26 2.85
C GLY A 62 -18.69 -8.41 3.15
N ARG A 63 -17.77 -8.67 2.23
CA ARG A 63 -16.73 -9.71 2.34
C ARG A 63 -15.39 -9.17 1.88
N VAL A 64 -14.30 -9.64 2.51
CA VAL A 64 -12.92 -9.27 2.17
C VAL A 64 -12.10 -10.55 2.06
N ILE A 65 -11.80 -10.96 0.85
CA ILE A 65 -11.13 -12.23 0.56
C ILE A 65 -9.69 -11.97 0.08
N PHE A 66 -8.73 -12.58 0.74
CA PHE A 66 -7.31 -12.54 0.38
C PHE A 66 -6.87 -13.87 -0.23
N GLY A 67 -6.09 -13.80 -1.30
CA GLY A 67 -5.61 -14.97 -2.01
C GLY A 67 -6.75 -15.81 -2.60
N HIS A 68 -6.70 -17.11 -2.40
CA HIS A 68 -7.70 -18.01 -3.03
C HIS A 68 -9.06 -18.00 -2.33
N ALA A 69 -9.10 -17.93 -0.99
CA ALA A 69 -10.33 -18.07 -0.24
C ALA A 69 -10.26 -17.61 1.23
N THR A 70 -9.21 -16.92 1.64
CA THR A 70 -9.06 -16.52 3.04
C THR A 70 -9.90 -15.27 3.31
N ASP A 71 -10.95 -15.41 4.12
CA ASP A 71 -11.73 -14.29 4.60
C ASP A 71 -10.92 -13.54 5.67
N LEU A 72 -10.72 -12.24 5.47
CA LEU A 72 -9.97 -11.38 6.40
C LEU A 72 -10.86 -10.86 7.54
N LEU A 73 -12.19 -10.98 7.42
CA LEU A 73 -13.09 -10.45 8.45
C LEU A 73 -12.93 -11.22 9.76
N GLY A 74 -12.86 -10.46 10.86
CA GLY A 74 -12.66 -11.03 12.20
C GLY A 74 -11.24 -11.45 12.54
N LEU A 75 -10.28 -11.33 11.60
CA LEU A 75 -8.86 -11.52 11.88
C LEU A 75 -8.25 -10.25 12.48
N SER A 76 -7.25 -10.44 13.36
CA SER A 76 -6.44 -9.32 13.86
C SER A 76 -5.45 -8.82 12.81
N GLU A 77 -4.96 -7.58 12.96
CA GLU A 77 -3.91 -7.01 12.10
C GLU A 77 -2.69 -7.94 12.01
N ASP A 78 -2.23 -8.49 13.14
CA ASP A 78 -1.08 -9.42 13.19
C ASP A 78 -1.35 -10.73 12.41
N ALA A 79 -2.57 -11.27 12.51
CA ALA A 79 -2.96 -12.46 11.77
C ALA A 79 -2.96 -12.18 10.27
N ILE A 80 -3.49 -11.04 9.83
CA ILE A 80 -3.52 -10.59 8.43
C ILE A 80 -2.10 -10.33 7.91
N ALA A 81 -1.25 -9.66 8.69
CA ALA A 81 0.17 -9.53 8.36
C ALA A 81 0.85 -10.90 8.24
N GLY A 82 0.51 -11.84 9.13
CA GLY A 82 0.95 -13.23 9.07
C GLY A 82 0.54 -13.97 7.80
N LEU A 83 -0.55 -13.59 7.14
CA LEU A 83 -0.99 -14.16 5.86
C LEU A 83 -0.21 -13.59 4.66
N GLY A 84 0.50 -12.46 4.82
CA GLY A 84 1.28 -11.84 3.76
C GLY A 84 0.71 -10.50 3.26
N VAL A 85 -0.08 -9.80 4.07
CA VAL A 85 -0.47 -8.42 3.82
C VAL A 85 0.45 -7.49 4.60
N GLY A 86 1.33 -6.78 3.91
CA GLY A 86 2.23 -5.79 4.50
C GLY A 86 1.67 -4.38 4.33
N ARG A 87 1.78 -3.53 5.35
CA ARG A 87 1.32 -2.15 5.27
C ARG A 87 2.40 -1.17 5.70
N LYS A 88 2.68 -0.18 4.85
CA LYS A 88 3.43 1.01 5.19
C LYS A 88 2.46 2.10 5.61
N PHE A 89 2.63 2.64 6.80
CA PHE A 89 1.81 3.74 7.33
C PHE A 89 2.33 5.11 6.86
N GLN A 90 1.50 6.15 6.96
CA GLN A 90 1.87 7.53 6.58
C GLN A 90 3.03 8.09 7.42
N THR A 91 3.06 7.78 8.72
CA THR A 91 4.15 8.24 9.62
C THR A 91 5.21 7.16 9.71
N PRO A 92 6.48 7.45 9.33
CA PRO A 92 7.57 6.48 9.41
C PRO A 92 7.75 5.92 10.82
N SER A 93 7.70 4.61 10.95
CA SER A 93 7.83 3.87 12.22
C SER A 93 9.21 3.22 12.35
N VAL A 94 10.28 4.01 12.13
CA VAL A 94 11.66 3.53 12.24
C VAL A 94 12.20 3.71 13.66
N PHE A 95 13.01 2.76 14.13
CA PHE A 95 13.74 2.86 15.39
C PHE A 95 14.96 3.77 15.20
N VAL A 96 14.80 5.06 15.46
CA VAL A 96 15.79 6.12 15.16
C VAL A 96 17.14 5.92 15.84
N SER A 97 17.19 5.24 17.00
CA SER A 97 18.40 4.94 17.78
C SER A 97 19.18 3.73 17.26
N LEU A 98 18.54 2.86 16.48
CA LEU A 98 19.13 1.67 15.90
C LEU A 98 19.76 1.98 14.54
N SER A 99 20.66 1.09 14.08
CA SER A 99 21.19 1.17 12.73
C SER A 99 20.11 0.85 11.69
N VAL A 100 20.35 1.24 10.43
CA VAL A 100 19.50 0.87 9.28
C VAL A 100 19.43 -0.65 9.17
N TRP A 101 20.54 -1.34 9.35
CA TRP A 101 20.62 -2.79 9.40
C TRP A 101 19.70 -3.39 10.46
N ASP A 102 19.82 -2.93 11.72
CA ASP A 102 19.04 -3.46 12.84
C ASP A 102 17.54 -3.24 12.65
N ASN A 103 17.12 -2.14 12.04
CA ASN A 103 15.72 -1.89 11.73
C ASN A 103 15.15 -2.97 10.79
N VAL A 104 15.88 -3.31 9.73
CA VAL A 104 15.46 -4.37 8.80
C VAL A 104 15.55 -5.75 9.45
N ASP A 105 16.61 -6.05 10.19
CA ASP A 105 16.80 -7.34 10.88
C ASP A 105 15.65 -7.63 11.87
N LEU A 106 15.27 -6.63 12.67
CA LEU A 106 14.12 -6.73 13.59
C LEU A 106 12.79 -7.00 12.88
N SER A 107 12.67 -6.57 11.62
CA SER A 107 11.45 -6.72 10.81
C SER A 107 11.40 -8.05 10.06
N LEU A 108 12.47 -8.84 10.03
CA LEU A 108 12.47 -10.13 9.38
C LEU A 108 11.39 -11.05 9.96
N ARG A 109 10.57 -11.63 9.08
CA ARG A 109 9.61 -12.65 9.47
C ARG A 109 10.34 -13.89 9.97
N ARG A 110 10.15 -14.20 11.25
CA ARG A 110 10.71 -15.39 11.90
C ARG A 110 9.62 -16.45 12.07
N PRO A 111 9.95 -17.75 11.91
CA PRO A 111 8.98 -18.82 12.12
C PRO A 111 8.34 -18.72 13.51
N ALA A 112 7.01 -18.68 13.55
CA ALA A 112 6.25 -18.76 14.78
C ALA A 112 6.48 -20.13 15.44
N GLY A 113 6.80 -20.16 16.76
CA GLY A 113 6.85 -21.41 17.52
C GLY A 113 8.18 -21.74 18.21
N LYS A 114 9.23 -21.00 17.92
CA LYS A 114 10.45 -21.06 18.75
C LYS A 114 10.37 -19.93 19.77
N GLY A 115 10.30 -20.23 21.06
CA GLY A 115 10.17 -19.22 22.12
C GLY A 115 11.19 -18.07 22.00
N VAL A 116 11.06 -17.04 22.85
CA VAL A 116 11.88 -15.80 22.79
C VAL A 116 13.39 -16.09 22.86
N LEU A 117 13.82 -17.13 23.60
CA LEU A 117 15.23 -17.49 23.76
C LEU A 117 15.90 -17.96 22.45
N PRO A 118 15.35 -18.90 21.64
CA PRO A 118 15.92 -19.24 20.34
C PRO A 118 15.96 -18.09 19.35
N ALA A 119 14.95 -17.20 19.39
CA ALA A 119 14.90 -16.03 18.50
C ALA A 119 16.05 -15.04 18.74
N LEU A 120 16.60 -14.97 19.96
CA LEU A 120 17.78 -14.15 20.30
C LEU A 120 19.08 -14.75 19.75
N PHE A 121 19.16 -16.08 19.61
CA PHE A 121 20.35 -16.78 19.11
C PHE A 121 20.32 -17.02 17.58
N GLU A 122 19.15 -16.96 16.93
CA GLU A 122 19.02 -17.03 15.47
C GLU A 122 19.31 -15.69 14.74
N ARG A 123 19.60 -14.62 15.50
CA ARG A 123 19.92 -13.29 14.96
C ARG A 123 21.16 -13.29 14.05
N ASP A 124 22.07 -14.21 14.25
CA ASP A 124 23.35 -14.29 13.54
C ASP A 124 23.36 -15.39 12.46
N SER A 125 22.19 -15.86 11.99
CA SER A 125 22.19 -16.82 10.89
C SER A 125 22.66 -16.11 9.60
N ARG A 126 23.52 -16.76 8.84
CA ARG A 126 23.99 -16.26 7.54
C ARG A 126 22.82 -15.94 6.61
N GLU A 127 21.77 -16.75 6.64
CA GLU A 127 20.56 -16.55 5.87
C GLU A 127 19.82 -15.25 6.26
N ALA A 128 19.71 -14.93 7.55
CA ALA A 128 19.10 -13.67 8.00
C ALA A 128 19.93 -12.48 7.53
N SER A 129 21.24 -12.54 7.64
CA SER A 129 22.16 -11.49 7.18
C SER A 129 22.05 -11.29 5.66
N ASP A 130 21.99 -12.36 4.87
CA ASP A 130 21.85 -12.29 3.42
C ASP A 130 20.49 -11.68 3.03
N ARG A 131 19.42 -12.00 3.77
CA ARG A 131 18.09 -11.39 3.56
C ARG A 131 18.08 -9.90 3.89
N VAL A 132 18.68 -9.46 5.00
CA VAL A 132 18.81 -8.04 5.33
C VAL A 132 19.59 -7.31 4.25
N ALA A 133 20.73 -7.86 3.80
CA ALA A 133 21.53 -7.27 2.73
C ALA A 133 20.70 -7.11 1.44
N ALA A 134 19.98 -8.15 1.01
CA ALA A 134 19.13 -8.09 -0.18
C ALA A 134 18.02 -7.03 -0.09
N VAL A 135 17.39 -6.88 1.10
CA VAL A 135 16.40 -5.84 1.34
C VAL A 135 17.04 -4.46 1.23
N LEU A 136 18.20 -4.25 1.88
CA LEU A 136 18.91 -2.96 1.85
C LEU A 136 19.37 -2.59 0.44
N ASP A 137 19.80 -3.57 -0.36
CA ASP A 137 20.11 -3.37 -1.78
C ASP A 137 18.86 -2.95 -2.56
N THR A 138 17.74 -3.64 -2.34
CA THR A 138 16.44 -3.33 -3.01
C THR A 138 16.00 -1.90 -2.74
N VAL A 139 16.05 -1.44 -1.48
CA VAL A 139 15.65 -0.07 -1.12
C VAL A 139 16.78 0.95 -1.31
N GLY A 140 17.97 0.52 -1.76
CA GLY A 140 19.12 1.37 -2.06
C GLY A 140 19.76 2.00 -0.84
N LEU A 141 19.71 1.33 0.32
CA LEU A 141 20.30 1.76 1.59
C LEU A 141 21.51 0.94 2.04
N ALA A 142 22.04 0.05 1.20
CA ALA A 142 23.19 -0.80 1.54
C ALA A 142 24.41 0.02 2.02
N GLY A 143 24.72 1.15 1.36
CA GLY A 143 25.78 2.07 1.77
C GLY A 143 25.54 2.78 3.10
N ARG A 144 24.32 2.73 3.64
CA ARG A 144 23.90 3.34 4.92
C ARG A 144 23.65 2.30 6.02
N ALA A 145 23.91 1.02 5.77
CA ALA A 145 23.56 -0.10 6.66
C ALA A 145 23.96 0.13 8.12
N ARG A 146 25.16 0.68 8.36
CA ARG A 146 25.71 0.94 9.71
C ARG A 146 25.32 2.30 10.29
N ALA A 147 24.71 3.19 9.50
CA ALA A 147 24.25 4.49 9.97
C ALA A 147 23.05 4.33 10.90
N LYS A 148 22.90 5.24 11.88
CA LYS A 148 21.69 5.29 12.69
C LYS A 148 20.52 5.76 11.80
N ALA A 149 19.35 5.14 11.95
CA ALA A 149 18.16 5.51 11.19
C ALA A 149 17.73 6.97 11.45
N GLY A 150 18.04 7.51 12.64
CA GLY A 150 17.81 8.93 12.94
C GLY A 150 18.58 9.91 12.06
N ALA A 151 19.73 9.50 11.48
CA ALA A 151 20.57 10.32 10.61
C ALA A 151 20.17 10.28 9.12
N LEU A 152 19.14 9.52 8.78
CA LEU A 152 18.61 9.42 7.43
C LEU A 152 17.77 10.67 7.07
N SER A 153 17.76 11.03 5.78
CA SER A 153 16.81 12.02 5.23
C SER A 153 15.37 11.53 5.39
N HIS A 154 14.40 12.41 5.07
CA HIS A 154 12.98 12.01 5.08
C HIS A 154 12.72 10.88 4.09
N GLY A 155 13.17 11.02 2.86
CA GLY A 155 13.01 9.99 1.81
C GLY A 155 13.72 8.68 2.16
N GLU A 156 14.97 8.76 2.68
CA GLU A 156 15.69 7.55 3.14
C GLU A 156 14.94 6.81 4.26
N LYS A 157 14.28 7.52 5.19
CA LYS A 157 13.43 6.89 6.22
C LYS A 157 12.22 6.20 5.61
N GLN A 158 11.58 6.79 4.61
CA GLN A 158 10.47 6.18 3.88
C GLN A 158 10.93 4.89 3.17
N TRP A 159 12.10 4.91 2.52
CA TRP A 159 12.66 3.69 1.90
C TRP A 159 13.04 2.63 2.91
N LEU A 160 13.57 3.03 4.08
CA LEU A 160 13.84 2.09 5.17
C LEU A 160 12.55 1.44 5.65
N GLU A 161 11.47 2.19 5.83
CA GLU A 161 10.18 1.66 6.23
C GLU A 161 9.61 0.68 5.21
N ILE A 162 9.68 1.01 3.90
CA ILE A 162 9.34 0.05 2.83
C ILE A 162 10.21 -1.21 2.97
N GLY A 163 11.51 -1.06 3.21
CA GLY A 163 12.43 -2.17 3.46
C GLY A 163 12.01 -3.04 4.64
N MET A 164 11.61 -2.44 5.75
CA MET A 164 11.11 -3.16 6.93
C MET A 164 9.85 -3.96 6.62
N VAL A 165 8.95 -3.43 5.79
CA VAL A 165 7.74 -4.15 5.38
C VAL A 165 8.08 -5.29 4.42
N ILE A 166 8.90 -5.09 3.39
CA ILE A 166 9.28 -6.16 2.45
C ILE A 166 10.14 -7.25 3.09
N ALA A 167 10.85 -6.95 4.20
CA ALA A 167 11.57 -7.94 5.01
C ALA A 167 10.64 -9.00 5.61
N GLN A 168 9.36 -8.67 5.78
CA GLN A 168 8.31 -9.61 6.24
C GLN A 168 7.81 -10.52 5.12
N ASP A 169 8.31 -10.36 3.89
CA ASP A 169 7.94 -11.12 2.69
C ASP A 169 6.44 -11.11 2.37
N PRO A 170 5.82 -9.92 2.21
CA PRO A 170 4.40 -9.84 1.92
C PRO A 170 4.08 -10.23 0.46
N GLU A 171 2.91 -10.85 0.23
CA GLU A 171 2.34 -11.05 -1.11
C GLU A 171 1.63 -9.79 -1.63
N LEU A 172 1.07 -9.00 -0.71
CA LEU A 172 0.40 -7.72 -0.97
C LEU A 172 1.01 -6.62 -0.10
N LEU A 173 1.56 -5.60 -0.73
CA LEU A 173 2.08 -4.40 -0.08
C LEU A 173 1.07 -3.26 -0.22
N LEU A 174 0.64 -2.70 0.90
CA LEU A 174 -0.23 -1.53 0.99
C LEU A 174 0.62 -0.29 1.33
N VAL A 175 0.55 0.74 0.49
CA VAL A 175 1.38 1.95 0.62
C VAL A 175 0.49 3.19 0.56
N ASP A 176 0.53 3.99 1.62
CA ASP A 176 -0.26 5.21 1.73
C ASP A 176 0.64 6.44 1.56
N GLU A 177 0.41 7.22 0.50
CA GLU A 177 1.11 8.46 0.14
C GLU A 177 2.64 8.36 0.26
N PRO A 178 3.30 7.46 -0.52
CA PRO A 178 4.73 7.15 -0.35
C PRO A 178 5.67 8.32 -0.64
N VAL A 179 5.24 9.33 -1.40
CA VAL A 179 6.11 10.44 -1.83
C VAL A 179 5.82 11.77 -1.14
N ALA A 180 4.94 11.79 -0.15
CA ALA A 180 4.60 13.01 0.58
C ALA A 180 5.85 13.66 1.19
N GLY A 181 6.13 14.93 0.82
CA GLY A 181 7.27 15.70 1.33
C GLY A 181 8.64 15.29 0.76
N MET A 182 8.69 14.52 -0.30
CA MET A 182 9.91 14.16 -1.03
C MET A 182 10.30 15.20 -2.07
N THR A 183 11.58 15.24 -2.40
CA THR A 183 12.08 15.95 -3.58
C THR A 183 11.73 15.18 -4.87
N ASP A 184 11.82 15.85 -6.03
CA ASP A 184 11.55 15.20 -7.33
C ASP A 184 12.46 13.98 -7.57
N GLU A 185 13.74 14.06 -7.16
CA GLU A 185 14.69 12.95 -7.26
C GLU A 185 14.27 11.77 -6.35
N GLU A 186 13.89 12.06 -5.09
CA GLU A 186 13.41 11.04 -4.17
C GLU A 186 12.10 10.41 -4.66
N THR A 187 11.19 11.21 -5.23
CA THR A 187 9.93 10.78 -5.85
C THR A 187 10.20 9.82 -7.02
N ALA A 188 11.06 10.20 -7.95
CA ALA A 188 11.43 9.37 -9.10
C ALA A 188 12.03 8.02 -8.66
N ARG A 189 12.91 8.06 -7.65
CA ARG A 189 13.52 6.85 -7.08
C ARG A 189 12.50 5.97 -6.36
N THR A 190 11.55 6.55 -5.62
CA THR A 190 10.46 5.82 -4.97
C THR A 190 9.59 5.12 -6.00
N GLY A 191 9.30 5.77 -7.13
CA GLY A 191 8.58 5.16 -8.24
C GLY A 191 9.30 3.93 -8.81
N ALA A 192 10.59 4.05 -9.08
CA ALA A 192 11.40 2.91 -9.55
C ALA A 192 11.46 1.77 -8.52
N LEU A 193 11.55 2.09 -7.23
CA LEU A 193 11.50 1.10 -6.15
C LEU A 193 10.17 0.34 -6.14
N LEU A 194 9.03 1.02 -6.19
CA LEU A 194 7.71 0.39 -6.18
C LEU A 194 7.49 -0.49 -7.42
N GLN A 195 7.98 -0.07 -8.59
CA GLN A 195 7.94 -0.88 -9.82
C GLN A 195 8.80 -2.15 -9.68
N THR A 196 9.99 -2.04 -9.07
CA THR A 196 10.86 -3.19 -8.78
C THR A 196 10.19 -4.18 -7.85
N ILE A 197 9.56 -3.70 -6.77
CA ILE A 197 8.80 -4.53 -5.82
C ILE A 197 7.60 -5.22 -6.52
N ALA A 198 6.92 -4.50 -7.41
CA ALA A 198 5.74 -5.01 -8.13
C ALA A 198 6.06 -6.09 -9.17
N ALA A 199 7.34 -6.31 -9.53
CA ALA A 199 7.74 -7.41 -10.40
C ALA A 199 7.42 -8.79 -9.79
N ASP A 200 7.54 -8.92 -8.46
CA ASP A 200 7.36 -10.18 -7.74
C ASP A 200 6.17 -10.18 -6.78
N ARG A 201 5.66 -9.01 -6.40
CA ARG A 201 4.60 -8.81 -5.40
C ARG A 201 3.47 -7.96 -5.94
N SER A 202 2.32 -8.01 -5.28
CA SER A 202 1.23 -7.08 -5.54
C SER A 202 1.43 -5.81 -4.71
N VAL A 203 1.23 -4.63 -5.31
CA VAL A 203 1.42 -3.33 -4.65
C VAL A 203 0.19 -2.46 -4.87
N LEU A 204 -0.49 -2.10 -3.79
CA LEU A 204 -1.61 -1.16 -3.78
C LEU A 204 -1.14 0.17 -3.18
N VAL A 205 -1.16 1.22 -3.99
CA VAL A 205 -0.69 2.56 -3.62
C VAL A 205 -1.88 3.50 -3.54
N ILE A 206 -1.99 4.29 -2.47
CA ILE A 206 -2.85 5.47 -2.44
C ILE A 206 -1.99 6.68 -2.77
N GLU A 207 -2.45 7.48 -3.71
CA GLU A 207 -1.77 8.70 -4.11
C GLU A 207 -2.75 9.79 -4.60
N HIS A 208 -2.27 11.02 -4.60
CA HIS A 208 -2.98 12.18 -5.13
C HIS A 208 -2.11 13.01 -6.10
N ASP A 209 -0.80 12.74 -6.14
CA ASP A 209 0.14 13.33 -7.11
C ASP A 209 0.01 12.62 -8.46
N MET A 210 -0.60 13.30 -9.43
CA MET A 210 -0.88 12.74 -10.75
C MET A 210 0.38 12.54 -11.60
N GLU A 211 1.46 13.28 -11.34
CA GLU A 211 2.73 13.09 -12.03
C GLU A 211 3.37 11.77 -11.58
N PHE A 212 3.40 11.55 -10.27
CA PHE A 212 3.87 10.28 -9.72
C PHE A 212 2.98 9.11 -10.14
N VAL A 213 1.64 9.28 -10.14
CA VAL A 213 0.71 8.26 -10.62
C VAL A 213 1.03 7.87 -12.07
N ARG A 214 1.28 8.84 -12.97
CA ARG A 214 1.70 8.57 -14.37
C ARG A 214 2.98 7.76 -14.46
N GLN A 215 3.93 8.02 -13.57
CA GLN A 215 5.22 7.32 -13.55
C GLN A 215 5.06 5.84 -13.21
N ILE A 216 4.19 5.48 -12.27
CA ILE A 216 4.16 4.12 -11.69
C ILE A 216 2.96 3.29 -12.12
N ALA A 217 1.79 3.90 -12.35
CA ALA A 217 0.55 3.17 -12.47
C ALA A 217 0.42 2.47 -13.84
N ARG A 218 0.11 1.17 -13.80
CA ARG A 218 -0.41 0.44 -14.97
C ARG A 218 -1.93 0.51 -15.02
N ARG A 219 -2.58 0.51 -13.85
CA ARG A 219 -4.02 0.65 -13.68
C ARG A 219 -4.33 1.54 -12.50
N VAL A 220 -5.31 2.41 -12.68
CA VAL A 220 -5.78 3.37 -11.68
C VAL A 220 -7.22 3.06 -11.33
N THR A 221 -7.55 3.11 -10.05
CA THR A 221 -8.92 3.08 -9.52
C THR A 221 -9.24 4.43 -8.92
N VAL A 222 -10.32 5.06 -9.35
CA VAL A 222 -10.82 6.30 -8.75
C VAL A 222 -11.89 5.99 -7.74
N LEU A 223 -11.66 6.38 -6.48
CA LEU A 223 -12.69 6.34 -5.44
C LEU A 223 -13.40 7.68 -5.30
N HIS A 224 -14.70 7.64 -5.15
CA HIS A 224 -15.54 8.79 -4.83
C HIS A 224 -16.68 8.38 -3.92
N GLN A 225 -16.88 9.10 -2.81
CA GLN A 225 -17.95 8.84 -1.82
C GLN A 225 -18.07 7.37 -1.40
N GLY A 226 -16.91 6.72 -1.18
CA GLY A 226 -16.84 5.34 -0.70
C GLY A 226 -17.16 4.26 -1.75
N THR A 227 -17.22 4.61 -3.02
CA THR A 227 -17.45 3.68 -4.14
C THR A 227 -16.37 3.82 -5.21
N VAL A 228 -16.21 2.81 -6.07
CA VAL A 228 -15.39 2.93 -7.29
C VAL A 228 -16.16 3.75 -8.32
N LEU A 229 -15.60 4.87 -8.72
CA LEU A 229 -16.16 5.73 -9.78
C LEU A 229 -15.81 5.20 -11.17
N CYS A 230 -14.53 4.90 -11.38
CA CYS A 230 -14.03 4.28 -12.60
C CYS A 230 -12.69 3.60 -12.37
N GLU A 231 -12.30 2.74 -13.30
CA GLU A 231 -10.99 2.09 -13.36
C GLU A 231 -10.49 2.06 -14.81
N GLY A 232 -9.19 2.18 -14.99
CA GLY A 232 -8.55 2.12 -16.30
C GLY A 232 -7.07 2.49 -16.26
N SER A 233 -6.49 2.72 -17.43
CA SER A 233 -5.18 3.36 -17.56
C SER A 233 -5.25 4.81 -17.06
N VAL A 234 -4.09 5.42 -16.86
CA VAL A 234 -4.02 6.84 -16.41
C VAL A 234 -4.76 7.75 -17.40
N ASP A 235 -4.56 7.53 -18.72
CA ASP A 235 -5.16 8.36 -19.75
C ASP A 235 -6.70 8.19 -19.81
N GLU A 236 -7.20 6.95 -19.69
CA GLU A 236 -8.65 6.67 -19.64
C GLU A 236 -9.30 7.36 -18.43
N VAL A 237 -8.67 7.27 -17.26
CA VAL A 237 -9.18 7.88 -16.03
C VAL A 237 -9.14 9.40 -16.10
N GLN A 238 -8.10 10.00 -16.66
CA GLN A 238 -8.01 11.46 -16.82
C GLN A 238 -8.97 12.01 -17.86
N GLY A 239 -9.32 11.20 -18.87
CA GLY A 239 -10.31 11.55 -19.88
C GLY A 239 -11.77 11.32 -19.46
N ASP A 240 -12.01 10.67 -18.31
CA ASP A 240 -13.38 10.38 -17.85
C ASP A 240 -14.07 11.66 -17.34
N PRO A 241 -15.19 12.10 -17.96
CA PRO A 241 -15.91 13.31 -17.56
C PRO A 241 -16.33 13.31 -16.08
N ARG A 242 -16.64 12.14 -15.51
CA ARG A 242 -17.04 11.99 -14.11
C ARG A 242 -15.86 12.29 -13.17
N VAL A 243 -14.65 11.90 -13.55
CA VAL A 243 -13.42 12.20 -12.80
C VAL A 243 -13.14 13.69 -12.85
N LEU A 244 -13.25 14.31 -14.04
CA LEU A 244 -13.07 15.76 -14.19
C LEU A 244 -14.09 16.54 -13.34
N GLU A 245 -15.35 16.12 -13.31
CA GLU A 245 -16.39 16.74 -12.48
C GLU A 245 -16.03 16.67 -10.97
N VAL A 246 -15.59 15.51 -10.50
CA VAL A 246 -15.22 15.28 -9.10
C VAL A 246 -14.02 16.12 -8.66
N TYR A 247 -13.00 16.27 -9.52
CA TYR A 247 -11.78 17.01 -9.18
C TYR A 247 -11.88 18.52 -9.43
N LEU A 248 -12.63 18.95 -10.45
CA LEU A 248 -12.74 20.36 -10.83
C LEU A 248 -13.97 21.05 -10.25
N GLY A 249 -14.93 20.30 -9.70
CA GLY A 249 -16.17 20.84 -9.16
C GLY A 249 -17.05 21.55 -10.20
N ARG A 250 -16.83 21.32 -11.50
CA ARG A 250 -17.62 21.89 -12.59
C ARG A 250 -18.57 20.85 -13.16
N ARG A 251 -19.87 21.12 -13.06
CA ARG A 251 -20.81 20.58 -14.06
C ARG A 251 -20.45 21.16 -15.42
N PRO A 252 -20.39 20.35 -16.50
CA PRO A 252 -20.43 20.93 -17.83
C PRO A 252 -21.72 21.74 -17.94
N GLU A 253 -21.59 23.06 -18.13
CA GLU A 253 -22.72 23.89 -18.52
C GLU A 253 -23.27 23.29 -19.83
N THR A 254 -24.47 22.74 -19.76
CA THR A 254 -25.26 22.50 -20.95
C THR A 254 -25.45 23.87 -21.61
N VAL A 255 -24.73 24.09 -22.70
CA VAL A 255 -25.02 25.20 -23.60
C VAL A 255 -26.43 24.93 -24.11
N ASP A 256 -27.43 25.56 -23.48
CA ASP A 256 -28.77 25.67 -24.03
C ASP A 256 -28.67 26.47 -25.33
N ALA A 257 -28.68 25.74 -26.45
CA ALA A 257 -28.91 26.30 -27.76
C ALA A 257 -30.35 26.75 -27.82
N HIS A 258 -30.63 27.98 -27.38
CA HIS A 258 -31.83 28.70 -27.70
C HIS A 258 -31.44 30.08 -28.22
N GLY A 259 -31.57 30.24 -29.52
CA GLY A 259 -31.46 31.48 -30.27
C GLY A 259 -31.80 31.23 -31.73
#